data_cc3cdbcdc202eab362466fefa8c433f3
#
_entry.id   cc3cdbcdc202eab362466fefa8c433f3
#
_cell.length_a   1.000
_cell.length_b   1.000
_cell.length_c   1.000
_cell.angle_alpha   90.00
_cell.angle_beta   90.00
_cell.angle_gamma   90.00
#
_symmetry.space_group_name_H-M   'P 1'
#
loop_
_entity.id
_entity.type
_entity.pdbx_description
1 polymer ?
#
loop_
_entity_poly.entity_id
_entity_poly.type
_entity_poly.pdbx_seq_one_letter_code
_entity_poly.pdbx_strand_id
1 'polypeptide(L)'
;MKKALFTLALSSAIVLTSCSSDDDASGMDETITIDNPVSYSFERDGESTVSFSGQTTRIKMAHELLTNFLDESNTAESLKAMFAHDDGAADFEDADLNASDKNLRSKTAASVDYFYANTTDQTLIRADFESWIEGQVNEVFANWNVSAAAGIAGQLADGEKIRYVNAKGLEYNQLFAKGLIGALMTDQALNNYLSPTVLDESSNRTDNDAGTVLEGKSYTNMEHKWDEAYGYVYGLNADASDPNADLGADSFLNEYIGKLEEDADFAGIADDIFQAFKLGRAAIVAGDYGVRDAQAEIIREKISLVPAVRGVFYMQRAKATLADEVPNYASAFHALSEAYGFIYSLRFTRKPGTDAPYFSKAESDELLEELMDDGANGLWDLKAETIDEISEDIAERFGFTVAQAAD
;
A
#
# COMPACT_ATOMS: atom_id res chain seq x y z
N MET A 1 -62.30 -9.05 34.15
CA MET A 1 -63.69 -8.50 34.05
C MET A 1 -63.72 -7.44 32.95
N LYS A 2 -64.61 -7.64 32.00
CA LYS A 2 -65.27 -6.68 31.06
C LYS A 2 -64.38 -5.96 30.07
N LYS A 3 -64.41 -6.39 28.79
CA LYS A 3 -65.35 -6.13 27.66
C LYS A 3 -65.08 -4.77 27.01
N ALA A 4 -64.56 -4.73 25.78
CA ALA A 4 -65.23 -4.79 24.46
C ALA A 4 -65.89 -3.41 24.09
N LEU A 5 -65.63 -2.83 22.97
CA LEU A 5 -66.39 -2.95 21.70
C LEU A 5 -65.91 -1.88 20.70
N PHE A 6 -65.60 -2.33 19.49
CA PHE A 6 -66.04 -1.88 18.17
C PHE A 6 -66.59 -0.45 18.01
N THR A 7 -66.09 0.30 17.06
CA THR A 7 -66.94 0.86 15.99
C THR A 7 -66.18 1.17 14.69
N LEU A 8 -66.69 0.63 13.63
CA LEU A 8 -66.37 0.81 12.21
C LEU A 8 -67.15 2.06 11.73
N ALA A 9 -66.50 2.92 10.97
CA ALA A 9 -67.22 3.91 10.18
C ALA A 9 -66.56 4.09 8.81
N LEU A 10 -67.37 3.82 7.80
CA LEU A 10 -67.15 3.78 6.36
C LEU A 10 -67.52 5.14 5.76
N SER A 11 -67.01 5.37 4.52
CA SER A 11 -67.43 6.35 3.49
C SER A 11 -66.75 7.72 3.55
N SER A 12 -66.32 8.35 2.51
CA SER A 12 -66.80 8.37 1.12
C SER A 12 -65.71 8.88 0.18
N ALA A 13 -65.67 8.31 -1.00
CA ALA A 13 -64.88 8.81 -2.15
C ALA A 13 -65.52 10.13 -2.67
N ILE A 14 -64.65 11.12 -2.92
CA ILE A 14 -64.97 12.23 -3.82
C ILE A 14 -63.88 12.24 -4.90
N VAL A 15 -64.29 11.84 -6.10
CA VAL A 15 -63.51 11.99 -7.34
C VAL A 15 -63.71 13.41 -7.81
N LEU A 16 -62.61 14.17 -7.87
CA LEU A 16 -62.55 15.39 -8.66
C LEU A 16 -61.50 15.18 -9.74
N THR A 17 -61.99 14.94 -10.95
CA THR A 17 -61.21 15.02 -12.18
C THR A 17 -60.88 16.49 -12.45
N SER A 18 -59.60 16.89 -12.42
CA SER A 18 -59.12 18.08 -13.06
C SER A 18 -58.04 17.66 -14.04
N CYS A 19 -58.34 17.78 -15.31
CA CYS A 19 -57.35 17.78 -16.37
C CYS A 19 -56.62 19.10 -16.35
N SER A 20 -55.31 19.09 -16.12
CA SER A 20 -54.40 20.06 -16.66
C SER A 20 -53.20 19.32 -17.26
N SER A 21 -53.09 19.46 -18.55
CA SER A 21 -51.92 19.06 -19.32
C SER A 21 -50.77 20.00 -18.97
N ASP A 22 -49.75 19.48 -18.29
CA ASP A 22 -48.39 20.04 -18.33
C ASP A 22 -47.47 18.83 -18.58
N ASP A 23 -46.82 18.86 -19.74
CA ASP A 23 -45.74 17.99 -20.15
C ASP A 23 -44.54 18.32 -19.31
N ASP A 24 -44.43 17.75 -18.10
CA ASP A 24 -43.15 17.60 -17.42
C ASP A 24 -42.63 16.23 -17.77
N ALA A 25 -41.75 16.20 -18.77
CA ALA A 25 -40.84 15.06 -18.96
C ALA A 25 -39.92 14.98 -17.71
N SER A 26 -40.42 14.28 -16.69
CA SER A 26 -39.56 13.71 -15.65
C SER A 26 -38.66 12.70 -16.35
N GLY A 27 -37.45 13.13 -16.73
CA GLY A 27 -36.37 12.23 -17.03
C GLY A 27 -36.25 11.29 -15.84
N MET A 28 -36.65 10.03 -16.01
CA MET A 28 -36.20 8.97 -15.13
C MET A 28 -34.69 9.00 -15.27
N ASP A 29 -34.01 9.40 -14.21
CA ASP A 29 -32.59 9.14 -14.03
C ASP A 29 -32.52 7.60 -14.07
N GLU A 30 -32.15 7.02 -15.23
CA GLU A 30 -31.84 5.62 -15.34
C GLU A 30 -30.66 5.39 -14.40
N THR A 31 -30.91 4.86 -13.22
CA THR A 31 -29.86 4.39 -12.34
C THR A 31 -29.09 3.32 -13.11
N ILE A 32 -27.94 3.70 -13.67
CA ILE A 32 -27.05 2.75 -14.34
C ILE A 32 -26.64 1.72 -13.29
N THR A 33 -27.13 0.51 -13.45
CA THR A 33 -26.70 -0.61 -12.61
C THR A 33 -25.43 -1.16 -13.23
N ILE A 34 -24.30 -0.98 -12.55
CA ILE A 34 -23.01 -1.50 -13.00
C ILE A 34 -22.84 -2.90 -12.42
N ASP A 35 -22.75 -3.89 -13.30
CA ASP A 35 -22.41 -5.25 -12.90
C ASP A 35 -20.92 -5.34 -12.56
N ASN A 36 -20.59 -5.90 -11.40
CA ASN A 36 -19.20 -6.15 -11.03
C ASN A 36 -18.64 -7.31 -11.90
N PRO A 37 -17.60 -7.10 -12.70
CA PRO A 37 -17.04 -8.15 -13.55
C PRO A 37 -16.54 -9.35 -12.73
N VAL A 38 -16.54 -10.53 -13.35
CA VAL A 38 -15.99 -11.75 -12.71
C VAL A 38 -14.47 -11.65 -12.55
N SER A 39 -13.78 -11.06 -13.54
CA SER A 39 -12.32 -10.90 -13.58
C SER A 39 -11.93 -9.45 -13.91
N TYR A 40 -10.69 -9.08 -13.63
CA TYR A 40 -10.12 -7.78 -14.05
C TYR A 40 -9.67 -7.85 -15.52
N SER A 41 -10.67 -7.94 -16.42
CA SER A 41 -10.46 -8.05 -17.85
C SER A 41 -11.40 -7.09 -18.56
N PHE A 42 -10.82 -6.13 -19.29
CA PHE A 42 -11.54 -5.07 -19.98
C PHE A 42 -11.02 -4.98 -21.43
N GLU A 43 -11.94 -4.90 -22.36
CA GLU A 43 -11.60 -4.89 -23.80
C GLU A 43 -12.33 -3.77 -24.54
N ARG A 44 -11.72 -3.27 -25.59
CA ARG A 44 -12.29 -2.36 -26.58
C ARG A 44 -11.89 -2.81 -27.97
N ASP A 45 -12.88 -3.04 -28.84
CA ASP A 45 -12.66 -3.51 -30.21
C ASP A 45 -11.86 -4.83 -30.32
N GLY A 46 -11.95 -5.69 -29.28
CA GLY A 46 -11.23 -6.97 -29.19
C GLY A 46 -9.79 -6.87 -28.70
N GLU A 47 -9.37 -5.70 -28.26
CA GLU A 47 -8.05 -5.45 -27.67
C GLU A 47 -8.17 -5.17 -26.17
N SER A 48 -7.27 -5.72 -25.35
CA SER A 48 -7.23 -5.41 -23.92
C SER A 48 -7.00 -3.92 -23.68
N THR A 49 -7.78 -3.34 -22.77
CA THR A 49 -7.59 -1.96 -22.32
C THR A 49 -6.83 -1.88 -20.99
N VAL A 50 -6.45 -3.02 -20.39
CA VAL A 50 -5.71 -3.06 -19.13
C VAL A 50 -4.21 -2.87 -19.38
N SER A 51 -3.60 -1.92 -18.68
CA SER A 51 -2.18 -1.60 -18.85
C SER A 51 -1.52 -1.04 -17.60
N PHE A 52 -0.54 -1.79 -17.05
CA PHE A 52 0.23 -1.44 -15.84
C PHE A 52 1.70 -1.91 -15.90
N SER A 53 2.27 -2.08 -17.09
CA SER A 53 3.63 -2.61 -17.26
C SER A 53 4.72 -1.81 -16.52
N GLY A 54 4.54 -0.49 -16.39
CA GLY A 54 5.49 0.35 -15.67
C GLY A 54 5.56 0.04 -14.16
N GLN A 55 4.44 -0.40 -13.56
CA GLN A 55 4.38 -0.83 -12.16
C GLN A 55 5.06 -2.18 -11.99
N THR A 56 4.77 -3.13 -12.87
CA THR A 56 5.46 -4.43 -12.93
C THR A 56 6.97 -4.26 -13.01
N THR A 57 7.46 -3.37 -13.87
CA THR A 57 8.89 -3.07 -14.01
C THR A 57 9.47 -2.54 -12.71
N ARG A 58 8.82 -1.59 -12.03
CA ARG A 58 9.31 -1.05 -10.75
C ARG A 58 9.33 -2.08 -9.64
N ILE A 59 8.33 -2.97 -9.56
CA ILE A 59 8.34 -4.05 -8.56
C ILE A 59 9.52 -5.00 -8.80
N LYS A 60 9.82 -5.35 -10.07
CA LYS A 60 11.01 -6.14 -10.43
C LYS A 60 12.31 -5.43 -10.08
N MET A 61 12.44 -4.13 -10.37
CA MET A 61 13.59 -3.31 -9.96
C MET A 61 13.79 -3.32 -8.45
N ALA A 62 12.70 -3.17 -7.68
CA ALA A 62 12.76 -3.22 -6.22
C ALA A 62 13.22 -4.60 -5.73
N HIS A 63 12.76 -5.66 -6.33
CA HIS A 63 13.14 -7.03 -5.99
C HIS A 63 14.63 -7.29 -6.20
N GLU A 64 15.17 -6.86 -7.36
CA GLU A 64 16.57 -7.03 -7.67
C GLU A 64 17.46 -6.15 -6.78
N LEU A 65 17.06 -4.90 -6.52
CA LEU A 65 17.77 -4.03 -5.58
C LEU A 65 17.85 -4.65 -4.17
N LEU A 66 16.75 -5.23 -3.66
CA LEU A 66 16.77 -5.87 -2.34
C LEU A 66 17.66 -7.11 -2.28
N THR A 67 17.75 -7.87 -3.36
CA THR A 67 18.71 -8.97 -3.45
C THR A 67 20.14 -8.45 -3.33
N ASN A 68 20.44 -7.32 -3.96
CA ASN A 68 21.74 -6.67 -3.94
C ASN A 68 22.09 -6.01 -2.58
N PHE A 69 21.11 -5.74 -1.70
CA PHE A 69 21.38 -5.35 -0.31
C PHE A 69 22.09 -6.45 0.50
N LEU A 70 22.05 -7.70 0.05
CA LEU A 70 22.67 -8.83 0.72
C LEU A 70 23.96 -9.32 0.01
N ASP A 71 24.47 -8.56 -0.93
CA ASP A 71 25.73 -8.84 -1.62
C ASP A 71 26.76 -7.76 -1.26
N GLU A 72 27.72 -8.14 -0.38
CA GLU A 72 28.77 -7.25 0.13
C GLU A 72 29.77 -6.75 -0.95
N SER A 73 29.67 -7.26 -2.18
CA SER A 73 30.46 -6.73 -3.31
C SER A 73 29.92 -5.42 -3.87
N ASN A 74 28.68 -5.04 -3.53
CA ASN A 74 28.07 -3.80 -3.97
C ASN A 74 28.62 -2.58 -3.24
N THR A 75 28.55 -1.44 -3.91
CA THR A 75 28.88 -0.13 -3.37
C THR A 75 27.62 0.72 -3.14
N ALA A 76 27.73 1.79 -2.36
CA ALA A 76 26.64 2.73 -2.19
C ALA A 76 26.24 3.38 -3.53
N GLU A 77 27.21 3.61 -4.42
CA GLU A 77 26.96 4.15 -5.76
C GLU A 77 26.18 3.16 -6.63
N SER A 78 26.53 1.85 -6.62
CA SER A 78 25.81 0.84 -7.42
C SER A 78 24.37 0.67 -6.95
N LEU A 79 24.12 0.56 -5.64
CA LEU A 79 22.78 0.43 -5.09
C LEU A 79 21.93 1.69 -5.29
N LYS A 80 22.54 2.89 -5.18
CA LYS A 80 21.85 4.15 -5.50
C LYS A 80 21.55 4.27 -6.98
N ALA A 81 22.41 3.78 -7.86
CA ALA A 81 22.17 3.73 -9.29
C ALA A 81 20.97 2.84 -9.61
N MET A 82 20.85 1.65 -8.99
CA MET A 82 19.65 0.81 -9.11
C MET A 82 18.39 1.53 -8.62
N PHE A 83 18.46 2.28 -7.52
CA PHE A 83 17.31 3.02 -6.98
C PHE A 83 16.85 4.16 -7.89
N ALA A 84 17.81 4.90 -8.48
CA ALA A 84 17.57 6.08 -9.29
C ALA A 84 17.70 5.85 -10.80
N HIS A 85 17.77 4.63 -11.25
CA HIS A 85 18.06 4.16 -12.61
C HIS A 85 17.77 5.16 -13.73
N ASP A 86 18.71 5.32 -14.62
CA ASP A 86 18.58 6.10 -15.85
C ASP A 86 18.44 5.16 -17.07
N ASP A 87 17.59 5.53 -18.02
CA ASP A 87 17.30 4.76 -19.24
C ASP A 87 18.59 4.33 -19.94
N GLY A 88 18.73 3.02 -20.14
CA GLY A 88 19.88 2.40 -20.80
C GLY A 88 21.13 2.24 -19.94
N ALA A 89 21.11 2.63 -18.65
CA ALA A 89 22.18 2.32 -17.73
C ALA A 89 22.23 0.82 -17.41
N ALA A 90 23.40 0.27 -17.17
CA ALA A 90 23.60 -1.15 -16.85
C ALA A 90 23.61 -1.36 -15.33
N ASP A 91 22.51 -1.02 -14.66
CA ASP A 91 22.40 -1.03 -13.20
C ASP A 91 21.86 -2.37 -12.66
N PHE A 92 21.17 -3.16 -13.51
CA PHE A 92 20.51 -4.41 -13.18
C PHE A 92 21.12 -5.58 -13.95
N GLU A 93 20.95 -6.79 -13.44
CA GLU A 93 21.28 -8.02 -14.18
C GLU A 93 20.28 -8.26 -15.32
N ASP A 94 19.00 -7.93 -15.10
CA ASP A 94 17.95 -8.05 -16.10
C ASP A 94 18.08 -6.95 -17.15
N ALA A 95 18.30 -7.38 -18.40
CA ALA A 95 18.46 -6.47 -19.56
C ALA A 95 17.20 -5.63 -19.86
N ASP A 96 16.00 -6.16 -19.57
CA ASP A 96 14.75 -5.45 -19.79
C ASP A 96 14.57 -4.33 -18.76
N LEU A 97 15.11 -4.50 -17.54
CA LEU A 97 15.13 -3.43 -16.54
C LEU A 97 16.10 -2.32 -16.94
N ASN A 98 17.27 -2.68 -17.46
CA ASN A 98 18.26 -1.72 -17.96
C ASN A 98 17.76 -0.90 -19.14
N ALA A 99 16.92 -1.48 -19.99
CA ALA A 99 16.35 -0.82 -21.17
C ALA A 99 15.07 0.00 -20.82
N SER A 100 14.68 0.07 -19.56
CA SER A 100 13.46 0.75 -19.12
C SER A 100 13.74 2.21 -18.76
N ASP A 101 12.81 3.11 -19.11
CA ASP A 101 12.77 4.50 -18.64
C ASP A 101 12.22 4.65 -17.21
N LYS A 102 11.96 3.54 -16.51
CA LYS A 102 11.39 3.54 -15.17
C LYS A 102 12.48 3.53 -14.09
N ASN A 103 12.19 4.12 -12.95
CA ASN A 103 13.01 3.97 -11.74
C ASN A 103 12.15 4.04 -10.48
N LEU A 104 12.72 3.64 -9.34
CA LEU A 104 12.04 3.61 -8.06
C LEU A 104 11.96 5.01 -7.45
N ARG A 105 13.10 5.71 -7.41
CA ARG A 105 13.28 7.00 -6.72
C ARG A 105 12.30 8.07 -7.21
N SER A 106 12.04 8.15 -8.51
CA SER A 106 11.17 9.19 -9.08
C SER A 106 9.73 9.07 -8.61
N LYS A 107 9.29 7.85 -8.25
CA LYS A 107 7.94 7.56 -7.78
C LYS A 107 7.85 7.38 -6.27
N THR A 108 8.98 7.29 -5.55
CA THR A 108 9.02 7.28 -4.08
C THR A 108 8.61 8.64 -3.54
N ALA A 109 7.59 8.67 -2.68
CA ALA A 109 6.99 9.88 -2.09
C ALA A 109 6.69 10.94 -3.16
N ALA A 110 5.89 10.57 -4.16
CA ALA A 110 5.67 11.40 -5.35
C ALA A 110 4.20 11.54 -5.74
N SER A 111 3.28 11.17 -4.87
CA SER A 111 1.85 11.36 -5.13
C SER A 111 1.46 12.83 -5.26
N VAL A 112 0.44 13.08 -6.08
CA VAL A 112 -0.07 14.44 -6.28
C VAL A 112 -0.69 14.98 -4.99
N ASP A 113 -1.46 14.18 -4.28
CA ASP A 113 -2.19 14.64 -3.10
C ASP A 113 -1.26 15.01 -1.93
N TYR A 114 -0.16 14.26 -1.73
CA TYR A 114 0.71 14.48 -0.57
C TYR A 114 1.98 15.26 -0.87
N PHE A 115 2.55 15.11 -2.08
CA PHE A 115 3.89 15.61 -2.35
C PHE A 115 3.99 16.66 -3.47
N TYR A 116 2.92 16.92 -4.23
CA TYR A 116 2.96 17.96 -5.28
C TYR A 116 3.37 19.33 -4.72
N ALA A 117 2.79 19.70 -3.59
CA ALA A 117 3.10 20.97 -2.91
C ALA A 117 4.12 20.82 -1.78
N ASN A 118 4.46 19.59 -1.37
CA ASN A 118 5.34 19.29 -0.23
C ASN A 118 6.65 18.62 -0.69
N THR A 119 7.42 19.34 -1.48
CA THR A 119 8.72 18.88 -1.98
C THR A 119 9.79 18.74 -0.89
N THR A 120 9.58 19.38 0.27
CA THR A 120 10.48 19.23 1.43
C THR A 120 10.41 17.82 1.99
N ASP A 121 9.23 17.34 2.34
CA ASP A 121 9.08 15.97 2.86
C ASP A 121 9.42 14.93 1.79
N GLN A 122 9.07 15.16 0.52
CA GLN A 122 9.53 14.32 -0.58
C GLN A 122 11.04 14.14 -0.58
N THR A 123 11.78 15.24 -0.44
CA THR A 123 13.25 15.23 -0.45
C THR A 123 13.81 14.49 0.76
N LEU A 124 13.24 14.73 1.95
CA LEU A 124 13.65 14.06 3.18
C LEU A 124 13.41 12.56 3.11
N ILE A 125 12.22 12.13 2.67
CA ILE A 125 11.88 10.72 2.52
C ILE A 125 12.82 10.01 1.55
N ARG A 126 13.11 10.61 0.39
CA ARG A 126 14.07 10.03 -0.56
C ARG A 126 15.48 9.94 0.02
N ALA A 127 15.87 10.92 0.83
CA ALA A 127 17.15 10.90 1.53
C ALA A 127 17.22 9.80 2.60
N ASP A 128 16.09 9.44 3.25
CA ASP A 128 16.02 8.31 4.18
C ASP A 128 16.38 7.01 3.46
N PHE A 129 15.79 6.73 2.29
CA PHE A 129 16.11 5.55 1.47
C PHE A 129 17.59 5.53 1.05
N GLU A 130 18.12 6.67 0.61
CA GLU A 130 19.54 6.81 0.25
C GLU A 130 20.44 6.58 1.46
N SER A 131 20.04 7.02 2.66
CA SER A 131 20.77 6.80 3.91
C SER A 131 20.78 5.34 4.34
N TRP A 132 19.69 4.59 4.12
CA TRP A 132 19.65 3.15 4.39
C TRP A 132 20.58 2.37 3.45
N ILE A 133 20.67 2.78 2.18
CA ILE A 133 21.68 2.24 1.24
C ILE A 133 23.11 2.53 1.75
N GLU A 134 23.39 3.77 2.15
CA GLU A 134 24.69 4.14 2.69
C GLU A 134 25.03 3.37 3.98
N GLY A 135 24.05 3.23 4.88
CA GLY A 135 24.21 2.47 6.12
C GLY A 135 24.50 0.99 5.85
N GLN A 136 23.82 0.38 4.89
CA GLN A 136 24.08 -1.01 4.50
C GLN A 136 25.54 -1.20 4.08
N VAL A 137 26.07 -0.31 3.24
CA VAL A 137 27.43 -0.43 2.71
C VAL A 137 28.47 -0.02 3.73
N ASN A 138 28.32 1.16 4.32
CA ASN A 138 29.39 1.76 5.16
C ASN A 138 29.45 1.17 6.57
N GLU A 139 28.35 0.58 7.06
CA GLU A 139 28.27 0.03 8.40
C GLU A 139 28.16 -1.49 8.37
N VAL A 140 27.19 -2.05 7.63
CA VAL A 140 26.90 -3.50 7.65
C VAL A 140 27.90 -4.28 6.81
N PHE A 141 28.16 -3.90 5.56
CA PHE A 141 29.16 -4.58 4.70
C PHE A 141 30.56 -4.46 5.28
N ALA A 142 30.90 -3.29 5.87
CA ALA A 142 32.20 -3.12 6.53
C ALA A 142 32.40 -4.06 7.72
N ASN A 143 31.32 -4.61 8.29
CA ASN A 143 31.33 -5.53 9.43
C ASN A 143 30.71 -6.89 9.10
N TRP A 144 30.68 -7.29 7.83
CA TRP A 144 29.94 -8.46 7.32
C TRP A 144 30.26 -9.76 8.08
N ASN A 145 31.51 -9.97 8.46
CA ASN A 145 31.99 -11.15 9.17
C ASN A 145 32.17 -10.93 10.68
N VAL A 146 31.71 -9.80 11.23
CA VAL A 146 31.77 -9.47 12.65
C VAL A 146 30.52 -9.99 13.34
N SER A 147 30.63 -10.60 14.53
CA SER A 147 29.46 -10.91 15.34
C SER A 147 28.86 -9.61 15.90
N ALA A 148 27.60 -9.37 15.64
CA ALA A 148 26.91 -8.19 16.12
C ALA A 148 26.69 -8.23 17.65
N ALA A 149 26.77 -7.07 18.27
CA ALA A 149 26.45 -6.84 19.67
C ALA A 149 25.99 -5.40 19.87
N ALA A 150 25.48 -5.06 21.04
CA ALA A 150 25.09 -3.68 21.35
C ALA A 150 26.20 -2.69 21.02
N GLY A 151 25.94 -1.76 20.12
CA GLY A 151 26.89 -0.79 19.59
C GLY A 151 27.87 -1.32 18.52
N ILE A 152 27.72 -2.58 18.07
CA ILE A 152 28.60 -3.21 17.07
C ILE A 152 27.73 -3.81 15.96
N ALA A 153 27.87 -3.31 14.73
CA ALA A 153 27.24 -3.87 13.55
C ALA A 153 27.83 -5.22 13.17
N GLY A 154 27.06 -6.06 12.45
CA GLY A 154 27.55 -7.32 11.96
C GLY A 154 26.45 -8.38 11.79
N GLN A 155 26.83 -9.64 11.95
CA GLN A 155 25.95 -10.78 11.75
C GLN A 155 25.41 -11.37 13.06
N LEU A 156 24.17 -11.88 13.01
CA LEU A 156 23.51 -12.65 14.06
C LEU A 156 23.00 -13.96 13.45
N ALA A 157 23.24 -15.07 14.14
CA ALA A 157 22.74 -16.38 13.72
C ALA A 157 21.25 -16.53 14.06
N ASP A 158 20.45 -16.96 13.08
CA ASP A 158 19.01 -17.23 13.19
C ASP A 158 18.72 -18.64 12.62
N GLY A 159 19.02 -19.66 13.41
CA GLY A 159 19.02 -21.05 12.95
C GLY A 159 20.04 -21.28 11.83
N GLU A 160 19.56 -21.65 10.64
CA GLU A 160 20.41 -21.81 9.45
C GLU A 160 20.62 -20.49 8.67
N LYS A 161 19.93 -19.41 9.07
CA LYS A 161 20.02 -18.09 8.43
C LYS A 161 21.00 -17.19 9.18
N ILE A 162 21.49 -16.20 8.49
CA ILE A 162 22.27 -15.11 9.07
C ILE A 162 21.51 -13.82 8.83
N ARG A 163 21.39 -13.01 9.88
CA ARG A 163 20.85 -11.65 9.83
C ARG A 163 22.00 -10.68 9.93
N TYR A 164 21.90 -9.58 9.19
CA TYR A 164 22.92 -8.55 9.14
C TYR A 164 22.34 -7.24 9.64
N VAL A 165 22.83 -6.78 10.79
CA VAL A 165 22.29 -5.63 11.50
C VAL A 165 23.32 -4.52 11.66
N ASN A 166 22.84 -3.29 11.75
CA ASN A 166 23.67 -2.16 12.16
C ASN A 166 23.97 -2.19 13.67
N ALA A 167 24.75 -1.24 14.16
CA ALA A 167 25.13 -1.18 15.58
C ALA A 167 23.93 -1.03 16.54
N LYS A 168 22.79 -0.56 16.05
CA LYS A 168 21.51 -0.44 16.80
C LYS A 168 20.56 -1.61 16.62
N GLY A 169 20.93 -2.67 15.90
CA GLY A 169 20.13 -3.87 15.71
C GLY A 169 19.20 -3.83 14.50
N LEU A 170 19.23 -2.79 13.66
CA LEU A 170 18.34 -2.66 12.48
C LEU A 170 18.94 -3.34 11.25
N GLU A 171 18.10 -4.07 10.49
CA GLU A 171 18.38 -4.61 9.16
C GLU A 171 17.97 -3.59 8.09
N TYR A 172 18.89 -2.90 7.43
CA TYR A 172 18.58 -1.86 6.44
C TYR A 172 17.80 -2.38 5.23
N ASN A 173 18.00 -3.63 4.80
CA ASN A 173 17.22 -4.23 3.73
C ASN A 173 15.72 -4.35 4.09
N GLN A 174 15.39 -4.61 5.37
CA GLN A 174 14.01 -4.67 5.84
C GLN A 174 13.39 -3.27 5.92
N LEU A 175 14.14 -2.29 6.46
CA LEU A 175 13.69 -0.90 6.48
C LEU A 175 13.35 -0.43 5.06
N PHE A 176 14.25 -0.70 4.11
CA PHE A 176 14.07 -0.32 2.70
C PHE A 176 12.85 -1.01 2.09
N ALA A 177 12.74 -2.33 2.23
CA ALA A 177 11.66 -3.11 1.65
C ALA A 177 10.28 -2.68 2.17
N LYS A 178 10.12 -2.64 3.50
CA LYS A 178 8.82 -2.33 4.12
C LYS A 178 8.49 -0.84 4.02
N GLY A 179 9.52 0.04 4.07
CA GLY A 179 9.36 1.46 3.77
C GLY A 179 8.92 1.72 2.33
N LEU A 180 9.41 0.93 1.37
CA LEU A 180 9.04 1.07 -0.05
C LEU A 180 7.58 0.66 -0.32
N ILE A 181 7.02 -0.29 0.45
CA ILE A 181 5.59 -0.62 0.41
C ILE A 181 4.75 0.64 0.62
N GLY A 182 5.12 1.47 1.62
CA GLY A 182 4.44 2.75 1.86
C GLY A 182 4.82 3.80 0.82
N ALA A 183 6.10 4.13 0.74
CA ALA A 183 6.60 5.31 0.01
C ALA A 183 6.48 5.21 -1.52
N LEU A 184 6.39 4.00 -2.07
CA LEU A 184 6.19 3.80 -3.51
C LEU A 184 4.80 3.24 -3.79
N MET A 185 4.46 2.06 -3.25
CA MET A 185 3.28 1.32 -3.71
C MET A 185 1.99 1.92 -3.14
N THR A 186 1.90 2.08 -1.82
CA THR A 186 0.73 2.67 -1.17
C THR A 186 0.55 4.14 -1.58
N ASP A 187 1.62 4.94 -1.56
CA ASP A 187 1.56 6.35 -1.95
C ASP A 187 1.06 6.54 -3.38
N GLN A 188 1.63 5.79 -4.33
CA GLN A 188 1.23 5.90 -5.72
C GLN A 188 -0.17 5.33 -5.98
N ALA A 189 -0.53 4.21 -5.38
CA ALA A 189 -1.86 3.65 -5.57
C ALA A 189 -2.94 4.57 -4.97
N LEU A 190 -2.83 4.92 -3.69
CA LEU A 190 -3.92 5.58 -2.95
C LEU A 190 -3.95 7.10 -3.14
N ASN A 191 -2.77 7.75 -3.14
CA ASN A 191 -2.64 9.21 -3.08
C ASN A 191 -2.29 9.84 -4.43
N ASN A 192 -2.06 8.99 -5.47
CA ASN A 192 -1.82 9.45 -6.83
C ASN A 192 -2.86 8.87 -7.79
N TYR A 193 -2.78 7.60 -8.16
CA TYR A 193 -3.56 7.03 -9.25
C TYR A 193 -5.05 6.86 -8.96
N LEU A 194 -5.44 6.62 -7.72
CA LEU A 194 -6.85 6.62 -7.29
C LEU A 194 -7.35 7.99 -6.85
N SER A 195 -6.49 9.03 -6.85
CA SER A 195 -6.91 10.38 -6.49
C SER A 195 -7.85 10.97 -7.54
N PRO A 196 -8.99 11.59 -7.13
CA PRO A 196 -9.80 12.38 -8.05
C PRO A 196 -9.01 13.49 -8.74
N THR A 197 -7.98 14.07 -8.09
CA THR A 197 -7.08 15.07 -8.70
C THR A 197 -6.41 14.54 -9.96
N VAL A 198 -6.03 13.25 -9.96
CA VAL A 198 -5.37 12.59 -11.11
C VAL A 198 -6.39 11.99 -12.07
N LEU A 199 -7.42 11.31 -11.54
CA LEU A 199 -8.44 10.67 -12.36
C LEU A 199 -9.25 11.69 -13.19
N ASP A 200 -9.53 12.84 -12.62
CA ASP A 200 -10.31 13.92 -13.26
C ASP A 200 -9.45 15.02 -13.88
N GLU A 201 -8.12 14.82 -13.97
CA GLU A 201 -7.19 15.80 -14.50
C GLU A 201 -7.55 16.21 -15.93
N SER A 202 -7.54 17.52 -16.19
CA SER A 202 -7.77 18.11 -17.53
C SER A 202 -9.07 17.65 -18.19
N SER A 203 -8.98 16.93 -19.32
CA SER A 203 -10.13 16.44 -20.10
C SER A 203 -10.49 14.98 -19.77
N ASN A 204 -9.89 14.36 -18.76
CA ASN A 204 -10.03 12.91 -18.50
C ASN A 204 -11.50 12.45 -18.47
N ARG A 205 -12.42 13.18 -17.81
CA ARG A 205 -13.86 12.82 -17.80
C ARG A 205 -14.46 12.92 -19.19
N THR A 206 -14.25 14.05 -19.88
CA THR A 206 -14.81 14.28 -21.21
C THR A 206 -14.27 13.27 -22.23
N ASP A 207 -12.97 12.97 -22.16
CA ASP A 207 -12.33 12.01 -23.05
C ASP A 207 -12.81 10.57 -22.75
N ASN A 208 -13.01 10.24 -21.46
CA ASN A 208 -13.54 8.94 -21.06
C ASN A 208 -15.00 8.78 -21.51
N ASP A 209 -15.86 9.79 -21.32
CA ASP A 209 -17.25 9.76 -21.75
C ASP A 209 -17.38 9.66 -23.28
N ALA A 210 -16.46 10.25 -24.01
CA ALA A 210 -16.40 10.17 -25.46
C ALA A 210 -15.70 8.90 -25.99
N GLY A 211 -15.11 8.06 -25.11
CA GLY A 211 -14.30 6.92 -25.50
C GLY A 211 -13.00 7.30 -26.23
N THR A 212 -12.48 8.53 -26.00
CA THR A 212 -11.24 9.01 -26.60
C THR A 212 -10.04 8.31 -25.98
N VAL A 213 -9.40 7.44 -26.72
CA VAL A 213 -8.21 6.70 -26.29
C VAL A 213 -6.93 7.52 -26.46
N LEU A 214 -5.89 7.18 -25.69
CA LEU A 214 -4.56 7.74 -25.87
C LEU A 214 -3.98 7.29 -27.22
N GLU A 215 -3.14 8.15 -27.82
CA GLU A 215 -2.53 7.87 -29.14
C GLU A 215 -1.78 6.52 -29.13
N GLY A 216 -2.17 5.64 -30.05
CA GLY A 216 -1.58 4.31 -30.18
C GLY A 216 -1.94 3.32 -29.06
N LYS A 217 -3.00 3.60 -28.27
CA LYS A 217 -3.48 2.75 -27.18
C LYS A 217 -4.95 2.35 -27.39
N SER A 218 -5.37 1.32 -26.67
CA SER A 218 -6.76 0.83 -26.62
C SER A 218 -7.57 1.42 -25.46
N TYR A 219 -6.94 2.18 -24.56
CA TYR A 219 -7.53 2.71 -23.31
C TYR A 219 -7.56 4.24 -23.26
N THR A 220 -8.49 4.79 -22.48
CA THR A 220 -8.53 6.20 -22.13
C THR A 220 -7.49 6.50 -21.03
N ASN A 221 -7.14 7.78 -20.82
CA ASN A 221 -6.18 8.14 -19.78
C ASN A 221 -6.69 7.77 -18.37
N MET A 222 -7.99 7.95 -18.10
CA MET A 222 -8.60 7.59 -16.81
C MET A 222 -8.55 6.08 -16.55
N GLU A 223 -8.87 5.27 -17.54
CA GLU A 223 -8.75 3.81 -17.49
C GLU A 223 -7.33 3.39 -17.12
N HIS A 224 -6.33 3.98 -17.79
CA HIS A 224 -4.93 3.71 -17.53
C HIS A 224 -4.48 4.11 -16.13
N LYS A 225 -4.92 5.28 -15.63
CA LYS A 225 -4.59 5.69 -14.25
C LYS A 225 -5.11 4.69 -13.20
N TRP A 226 -6.33 4.21 -13.38
CA TRP A 226 -6.88 3.18 -12.49
C TRP A 226 -6.08 1.86 -12.56
N ASP A 227 -5.71 1.44 -13.76
CA ASP A 227 -4.88 0.26 -13.98
C ASP A 227 -3.47 0.43 -13.40
N GLU A 228 -2.90 1.64 -13.38
CA GLU A 228 -1.62 1.93 -12.74
C GLU A 228 -1.69 1.71 -11.22
N ALA A 229 -2.81 2.05 -10.55
CA ALA A 229 -3.02 1.70 -9.14
C ALA A 229 -3.10 0.19 -8.94
N TYR A 230 -3.89 -0.48 -9.79
CA TYR A 230 -4.01 -1.95 -9.79
C TYR A 230 -2.66 -2.65 -9.93
N GLY A 231 -1.80 -2.14 -10.82
CA GLY A 231 -0.49 -2.70 -11.10
C GLY A 231 0.49 -2.64 -9.92
N TYR A 232 0.36 -1.72 -8.99
CA TYR A 232 1.17 -1.72 -7.77
C TYR A 232 0.75 -2.78 -6.76
N VAL A 233 -0.47 -3.29 -6.87
CA VAL A 233 -0.98 -4.35 -5.99
C VAL A 233 -0.80 -5.73 -6.61
N TYR A 234 -1.04 -5.85 -7.92
CA TYR A 234 -1.18 -7.14 -8.59
C TYR A 234 -0.26 -7.33 -9.81
N GLY A 235 0.68 -6.41 -10.03
CA GLY A 235 1.48 -6.36 -11.25
C GLY A 235 2.45 -7.52 -11.47
N LEU A 236 2.73 -8.35 -10.47
CA LEU A 236 3.55 -9.57 -10.58
C LEU A 236 2.76 -10.87 -10.50
N ASN A 237 1.43 -10.83 -10.26
CA ASN A 237 0.63 -12.04 -10.30
C ASN A 237 0.69 -12.69 -11.69
N ALA A 238 0.80 -14.02 -11.73
CA ALA A 238 0.87 -14.79 -12.98
C ALA A 238 -0.41 -14.62 -13.82
N ASP A 239 -1.57 -14.54 -13.14
CA ASP A 239 -2.84 -14.13 -13.73
C ASP A 239 -3.37 -12.90 -13.00
N ALA A 240 -3.04 -11.73 -13.52
CA ALA A 240 -3.53 -10.47 -12.97
C ALA A 240 -5.03 -10.23 -13.24
N SER A 241 -5.74 -11.10 -13.95
CA SER A 241 -7.18 -11.01 -14.12
C SER A 241 -7.95 -11.69 -12.97
N ASP A 242 -7.29 -12.58 -12.22
CA ASP A 242 -7.80 -13.27 -11.01
C ASP A 242 -6.67 -13.44 -9.97
N PRO A 243 -6.15 -12.34 -9.40
CA PRO A 243 -4.91 -12.34 -8.63
C PRO A 243 -5.03 -12.97 -7.24
N ASN A 244 -6.25 -13.09 -6.67
CA ASN A 244 -6.42 -13.64 -5.33
C ASN A 244 -6.11 -15.13 -5.24
N ALA A 245 -6.00 -15.82 -6.38
CA ALA A 245 -5.54 -17.21 -6.45
C ALA A 245 -4.02 -17.35 -6.24
N ASP A 246 -3.25 -16.26 -6.33
CA ASP A 246 -1.78 -16.22 -6.29
C ASP A 246 -1.28 -15.02 -5.48
N LEU A 247 -1.80 -14.84 -4.26
CA LEU A 247 -1.30 -13.83 -3.32
C LEU A 247 0.08 -14.22 -2.82
N GLY A 248 0.96 -13.23 -2.71
CA GLY A 248 2.38 -13.46 -2.43
C GLY A 248 3.24 -13.53 -3.69
N ALA A 249 2.71 -13.12 -4.84
CA ALA A 249 3.45 -13.04 -6.11
C ALA A 249 4.63 -12.05 -6.06
N ASP A 250 4.63 -11.09 -5.17
CA ASP A 250 5.76 -10.23 -4.84
C ASP A 250 6.07 -10.27 -3.33
N SER A 251 7.22 -9.72 -2.93
CA SER A 251 7.64 -9.64 -1.51
C SER A 251 7.23 -8.31 -0.86
N PHE A 252 6.24 -7.63 -1.43
CA PHE A 252 5.82 -6.30 -1.05
C PHE A 252 4.31 -6.27 -0.71
N LEU A 253 3.58 -5.32 -1.28
CA LEU A 253 2.18 -5.09 -0.92
C LEU A 253 1.29 -6.32 -1.15
N ASN A 254 1.50 -7.06 -2.25
CA ASN A 254 0.73 -8.26 -2.57
C ASN A 254 0.90 -9.37 -1.52
N GLU A 255 2.16 -9.64 -1.09
CA GLU A 255 2.42 -10.62 -0.02
C GLU A 255 1.67 -10.25 1.26
N TYR A 256 1.72 -8.98 1.65
CA TYR A 256 1.14 -8.57 2.93
C TYR A 256 -0.39 -8.44 2.92
N ILE A 257 -1.01 -8.20 1.77
CA ILE A 257 -2.45 -8.42 1.60
C ILE A 257 -2.78 -9.90 1.83
N GLY A 258 -1.99 -10.82 1.26
CA GLY A 258 -2.13 -12.25 1.50
C GLY A 258 -1.97 -12.64 2.98
N LYS A 259 -1.03 -12.02 3.70
CA LYS A 259 -0.85 -12.25 5.13
C LYS A 259 -2.03 -11.77 5.98
N LEU A 260 -2.69 -10.68 5.60
CA LEU A 260 -3.91 -10.25 6.26
C LEU A 260 -5.09 -11.15 5.91
N GLU A 261 -5.16 -11.67 4.66
CA GLU A 261 -6.21 -12.62 4.26
C GLU A 261 -6.11 -13.95 5.02
N GLU A 262 -4.89 -14.40 5.35
CA GLU A 262 -4.64 -15.61 6.15
C GLU A 262 -5.06 -15.45 7.63
N ASP A 263 -5.14 -14.22 8.13
CA ASP A 263 -5.53 -13.89 9.49
C ASP A 263 -7.05 -13.82 9.62
N ALA A 264 -7.62 -14.61 10.56
CA ALA A 264 -9.06 -14.73 10.70
C ALA A 264 -9.79 -13.43 11.09
N ASP A 265 -9.10 -12.50 11.76
CA ASP A 265 -9.64 -11.19 12.16
C ASP A 265 -9.71 -10.20 10.99
N PHE A 266 -8.92 -10.41 9.93
CA PHE A 266 -8.84 -9.56 8.75
C PHE A 266 -9.24 -10.26 7.45
N ALA A 267 -9.62 -11.54 7.50
CA ALA A 267 -10.01 -12.34 6.33
C ALA A 267 -11.15 -11.69 5.52
N GLY A 268 -11.05 -11.78 4.21
CA GLY A 268 -11.92 -11.10 3.25
C GLY A 268 -11.34 -9.77 2.72
N ILE A 269 -10.22 -9.30 3.27
CA ILE A 269 -9.59 -8.05 2.82
C ILE A 269 -9.14 -8.11 1.36
N ALA A 270 -8.59 -9.26 0.93
CA ALA A 270 -8.15 -9.46 -0.45
C ALA A 270 -9.33 -9.41 -1.43
N ASP A 271 -10.45 -10.05 -1.07
CA ASP A 271 -11.68 -9.99 -1.87
C ASP A 271 -12.24 -8.56 -1.93
N ASP A 272 -12.32 -7.86 -0.80
CA ASP A 272 -12.80 -6.48 -0.76
C ASP A 272 -11.99 -5.56 -1.69
N ILE A 273 -10.65 -5.66 -1.66
CA ILE A 273 -9.76 -4.89 -2.54
C ILE A 273 -9.98 -5.25 -4.00
N PHE A 274 -10.00 -6.54 -4.33
CA PHE A 274 -10.14 -7.00 -5.72
C PHE A 274 -11.51 -6.65 -6.31
N GLN A 275 -12.61 -6.86 -5.54
CA GLN A 275 -13.96 -6.48 -5.97
C GLN A 275 -14.06 -4.97 -6.20
N ALA A 276 -13.47 -4.16 -5.32
CA ALA A 276 -13.47 -2.70 -5.46
C ALA A 276 -12.67 -2.26 -6.71
N PHE A 277 -11.53 -2.85 -6.99
CA PHE A 277 -10.80 -2.56 -8.23
C PHE A 277 -11.59 -2.89 -9.48
N LYS A 278 -12.24 -4.06 -9.52
CA LYS A 278 -13.06 -4.47 -10.67
C LYS A 278 -14.26 -3.54 -10.89
N LEU A 279 -15.02 -3.29 -9.82
CA LEU A 279 -16.22 -2.46 -9.91
C LEU A 279 -15.88 -1.01 -10.24
N GLY A 280 -14.82 -0.45 -9.65
CA GLY A 280 -14.36 0.91 -9.95
C GLY A 280 -13.90 1.07 -11.40
N ARG A 281 -13.20 0.04 -11.96
CA ARG A 281 -12.80 0.05 -13.37
C ARG A 281 -14.00 -0.08 -14.32
N ALA A 282 -15.01 -0.90 -13.95
CA ALA A 282 -16.27 -1.00 -14.67
C ALA A 282 -17.06 0.32 -14.60
N ALA A 283 -17.04 1.00 -13.47
CA ALA A 283 -17.64 2.31 -13.29
C ALA A 283 -17.02 3.38 -14.20
N ILE A 284 -15.70 3.35 -14.38
CA ILE A 284 -15.02 4.23 -15.34
C ILE A 284 -15.53 3.97 -16.77
N VAL A 285 -15.65 2.70 -17.18
CA VAL A 285 -16.19 2.34 -18.51
C VAL A 285 -17.62 2.81 -18.69
N ALA A 286 -18.42 2.75 -17.62
CA ALA A 286 -19.82 3.19 -17.63
C ALA A 286 -20.01 4.71 -17.47
N GLY A 287 -18.94 5.47 -17.17
CA GLY A 287 -19.04 6.92 -16.90
C GLY A 287 -19.65 7.26 -15.53
N ASP A 288 -19.76 6.28 -14.61
CA ASP A 288 -20.26 6.49 -13.26
C ASP A 288 -19.10 6.79 -12.29
N TYR A 289 -18.74 8.04 -12.21
CA TYR A 289 -17.63 8.49 -11.37
C TYR A 289 -17.97 8.50 -9.88
N GLY A 290 -19.24 8.46 -9.51
CA GLY A 290 -19.66 8.32 -8.11
C GLY A 290 -19.36 6.92 -7.57
N VAL A 291 -19.69 5.88 -8.35
CA VAL A 291 -19.31 4.49 -8.02
C VAL A 291 -17.80 4.32 -8.04
N ARG A 292 -17.08 4.86 -9.04
CA ARG A 292 -15.62 4.85 -9.10
C ARG A 292 -14.99 5.37 -7.80
N ASP A 293 -15.43 6.55 -7.36
CA ASP A 293 -14.88 7.21 -6.16
C ASP A 293 -15.20 6.42 -4.89
N ALA A 294 -16.40 5.85 -4.79
CA ALA A 294 -16.76 4.98 -3.67
C ALA A 294 -15.88 3.72 -3.61
N GLN A 295 -15.53 3.12 -4.76
CA GLN A 295 -14.62 1.98 -4.80
C GLN A 295 -13.18 2.38 -4.43
N ALA A 296 -12.73 3.55 -4.86
CA ALA A 296 -11.42 4.08 -4.45
C ALA A 296 -11.31 4.25 -2.93
N GLU A 297 -12.38 4.69 -2.24
CA GLU A 297 -12.39 4.79 -0.77
C GLU A 297 -12.27 3.41 -0.09
N ILE A 298 -12.93 2.37 -0.62
CA ILE A 298 -12.79 0.99 -0.11
C ILE A 298 -11.34 0.52 -0.24
N ILE A 299 -10.73 0.73 -1.41
CA ILE A 299 -9.33 0.35 -1.65
C ILE A 299 -8.39 1.09 -0.70
N ARG A 300 -8.61 2.39 -0.48
CA ARG A 300 -7.84 3.23 0.46
C ARG A 300 -7.92 2.70 1.87
N GLU A 301 -9.12 2.42 2.37
CA GLU A 301 -9.34 1.87 3.69
C GLU A 301 -8.60 0.54 3.88
N LYS A 302 -8.82 -0.40 2.96
CA LYS A 302 -8.28 -1.76 3.08
C LYS A 302 -6.76 -1.81 2.93
N ILE A 303 -6.19 -1.14 1.94
CA ILE A 303 -4.72 -1.12 1.76
C ILE A 303 -4.03 -0.38 2.92
N SER A 304 -4.65 0.65 3.49
CA SER A 304 -4.10 1.37 4.65
C SER A 304 -3.99 0.50 5.89
N LEU A 305 -4.81 -0.56 6.04
CA LEU A 305 -4.70 -1.51 7.15
C LEU A 305 -3.41 -2.34 7.09
N VAL A 306 -2.88 -2.60 5.89
CA VAL A 306 -1.73 -3.50 5.71
C VAL A 306 -0.52 -3.08 6.54
N PRO A 307 0.04 -1.86 6.41
CA PRO A 307 1.20 -1.46 7.21
C PRO A 307 0.88 -1.36 8.71
N ALA A 308 -0.34 -1.02 9.09
CA ALA A 308 -0.73 -0.91 10.50
C ALA A 308 -0.77 -2.28 11.20
N VAL A 309 -1.51 -3.23 10.64
CA VAL A 309 -1.63 -4.59 11.18
C VAL A 309 -0.28 -5.29 11.19
N ARG A 310 0.49 -5.20 10.10
CA ARG A 310 1.81 -5.85 10.03
C ARG A 310 2.84 -5.20 10.93
N GLY A 311 2.80 -3.89 11.11
CA GLY A 311 3.64 -3.20 12.10
C GLY A 311 3.42 -3.73 13.52
N VAL A 312 2.16 -3.82 13.95
CA VAL A 312 1.79 -4.35 15.27
C VAL A 312 2.14 -5.84 15.39
N PHE A 313 1.83 -6.65 14.38
CA PHE A 313 2.18 -8.07 14.36
C PHE A 313 3.68 -8.30 14.63
N TYR A 314 4.54 -7.63 13.88
CA TYR A 314 5.98 -7.83 14.00
C TYR A 314 6.55 -7.30 15.31
N MET A 315 6.00 -6.22 15.85
CA MET A 315 6.35 -5.72 17.18
C MET A 315 5.99 -6.75 18.27
N GLN A 316 4.77 -7.27 18.29
CA GLN A 316 4.33 -8.24 19.28
C GLN A 316 5.07 -9.58 19.15
N ARG A 317 5.35 -10.03 17.92
CA ARG A 317 6.18 -11.21 17.68
C ARG A 317 7.59 -11.04 18.23
N ALA A 318 8.20 -9.89 18.01
CA ALA A 318 9.54 -9.59 18.55
C ALA A 318 9.53 -9.55 20.09
N LYS A 319 8.53 -8.90 20.67
CA LYS A 319 8.33 -8.87 22.13
C LYS A 319 8.27 -10.28 22.71
N ALA A 320 7.49 -11.18 22.10
CA ALA A 320 7.40 -12.57 22.54
C ALA A 320 8.77 -13.27 22.46
N THR A 321 9.50 -13.09 21.34
CA THR A 321 10.84 -13.68 21.14
C THR A 321 11.88 -13.13 22.12
N LEU A 322 11.80 -11.85 22.49
CA LEU A 322 12.70 -11.23 23.48
C LEU A 322 12.38 -11.66 24.92
N ALA A 323 11.16 -12.10 25.19
CA ALA A 323 10.75 -12.60 26.50
C ALA A 323 11.13 -14.07 26.78
N ASP A 324 11.66 -14.79 25.79
CA ASP A 324 12.14 -16.16 25.95
C ASP A 324 13.26 -16.24 27.00
N GLU A 325 13.41 -17.39 27.66
CA GLU A 325 14.49 -17.64 28.63
C GLU A 325 15.90 -17.38 28.05
N VAL A 326 16.06 -17.64 26.76
CA VAL A 326 17.26 -17.30 25.96
C VAL A 326 16.77 -16.53 24.73
N PRO A 327 16.79 -15.19 24.74
CA PRO A 327 16.29 -14.38 23.63
C PRO A 327 17.01 -14.68 22.31
N ASN A 328 16.25 -14.88 21.22
CA ASN A 328 16.79 -14.92 19.88
C ASN A 328 16.79 -13.49 19.29
N TYR A 329 17.85 -12.74 19.57
CA TYR A 329 18.00 -11.36 19.05
C TYR A 329 17.95 -11.28 17.52
N ALA A 330 18.44 -12.30 16.80
CA ALA A 330 18.42 -12.29 15.34
C ALA A 330 16.98 -12.31 14.80
N SER A 331 16.14 -13.21 15.32
CA SER A 331 14.73 -13.30 14.95
C SER A 331 13.93 -12.06 15.40
N ALA A 332 14.19 -11.58 16.63
CA ALA A 332 13.51 -10.40 17.17
C ALA A 332 13.87 -9.12 16.39
N PHE A 333 15.15 -8.91 16.08
CA PHE A 333 15.59 -7.72 15.34
C PHE A 333 15.16 -7.73 13.87
N HIS A 334 15.07 -8.92 13.27
CA HIS A 334 14.43 -9.07 11.97
C HIS A 334 12.97 -8.59 12.00
N ALA A 335 12.19 -9.08 12.95
CA ALA A 335 10.79 -8.66 13.11
C ALA A 335 10.68 -7.15 13.41
N LEU A 336 11.51 -6.61 14.31
CA LEU A 336 11.51 -5.17 14.62
C LEU A 336 11.96 -4.30 13.45
N SER A 337 12.85 -4.80 12.60
CA SER A 337 13.25 -4.09 11.37
C SER A 337 12.12 -4.07 10.33
N GLU A 338 11.34 -5.14 10.23
CA GLU A 338 10.11 -5.14 9.43
C GLU A 338 9.08 -4.17 10.02
N ALA A 339 8.86 -4.22 11.35
CA ALA A 339 7.96 -3.30 12.05
C ALA A 339 8.37 -1.82 11.82
N TYR A 340 9.66 -1.51 11.91
CA TYR A 340 10.18 -0.17 11.63
C TYR A 340 9.75 0.33 10.24
N GLY A 341 9.95 -0.48 9.20
CA GLY A 341 9.56 -0.12 7.84
C GLY A 341 8.03 0.01 7.66
N PHE A 342 7.22 -0.77 8.37
CA PHE A 342 5.77 -0.64 8.37
C PHE A 342 5.29 0.60 9.14
N ILE A 343 5.88 0.93 10.28
CA ILE A 343 5.60 2.18 11.02
C ILE A 343 5.98 3.38 10.15
N TYR A 344 7.14 3.33 9.48
CA TYR A 344 7.53 4.32 8.48
C TYR A 344 6.47 4.47 7.37
N SER A 345 5.83 3.38 6.97
CA SER A 345 4.82 3.36 5.90
C SER A 345 3.47 3.94 6.30
N LEU A 346 3.18 4.14 7.59
CA LEU A 346 1.90 4.69 8.07
C LEU A 346 1.62 6.09 7.53
N ARG A 347 2.65 6.89 7.27
CA ARG A 347 2.56 8.26 6.71
C ARG A 347 2.05 8.32 5.27
N PHE A 348 1.99 7.19 4.57
CA PHE A 348 1.49 7.08 3.19
C PHE A 348 0.09 6.49 3.10
N THR A 349 -0.48 6.06 4.23
CA THR A 349 -1.86 5.58 4.33
C THR A 349 -2.85 6.71 4.06
N ARG A 350 -4.12 6.38 3.83
CA ARG A 350 -5.16 7.40 3.63
C ARG A 350 -6.36 7.12 4.50
N LYS A 351 -6.70 8.05 5.37
CA LYS A 351 -7.87 7.96 6.23
C LYS A 351 -9.13 8.19 5.40
N PRO A 352 -10.12 7.27 5.42
CA PRO A 352 -11.33 7.37 4.62
C PRO A 352 -12.05 8.70 4.77
N GLY A 353 -12.55 9.22 3.64
CA GLY A 353 -13.27 10.49 3.59
C GLY A 353 -12.41 11.74 3.89
N THR A 354 -11.07 11.60 3.85
CA THR A 354 -10.14 12.72 4.08
C THR A 354 -9.00 12.71 3.06
N ASP A 355 -8.26 13.83 3.00
CA ASP A 355 -7.02 13.96 2.23
C ASP A 355 -5.77 13.84 3.13
N ALA A 356 -5.86 13.10 4.23
CA ALA A 356 -4.80 12.97 5.22
C ALA A 356 -4.46 11.51 5.51
N PRO A 357 -3.20 11.19 5.87
CA PRO A 357 -2.82 9.88 6.35
C PRO A 357 -3.41 9.61 7.75
N TYR A 358 -3.40 8.36 8.17
CA TYR A 358 -3.71 8.00 9.56
C TYR A 358 -2.68 8.55 10.55
N PHE A 359 -1.41 8.55 10.16
CA PHE A 359 -0.30 9.18 10.87
C PHE A 359 0.42 10.15 9.94
N SER A 360 0.60 11.39 10.37
CA SER A 360 1.46 12.34 9.67
C SER A 360 2.92 11.87 9.68
N LYS A 361 3.76 12.49 8.82
CA LYS A 361 5.22 12.23 8.85
C LYS A 361 5.78 12.44 10.26
N ALA A 362 5.41 13.53 10.92
CA ALA A 362 5.93 13.85 12.26
C ALA A 362 5.52 12.79 13.30
N GLU A 363 4.24 12.38 13.31
CA GLU A 363 3.77 11.34 14.23
C GLU A 363 4.42 9.98 13.95
N SER A 364 4.64 9.61 12.67
CA SER A 364 5.37 8.38 12.35
C SER A 364 6.85 8.47 12.75
N ASP A 365 7.48 9.64 12.63
CA ASP A 365 8.85 9.85 13.09
C ASP A 365 8.95 9.73 14.61
N GLU A 366 7.96 10.26 15.36
CA GLU A 366 7.88 10.12 16.83
C GLU A 366 7.80 8.66 17.24
N LEU A 367 6.95 7.84 16.62
CA LEU A 367 6.87 6.40 16.90
C LEU A 367 8.19 5.67 16.60
N LEU A 368 8.89 6.05 15.53
CA LEU A 368 10.19 5.46 15.18
C LEU A 368 11.31 5.90 16.13
N GLU A 369 11.28 7.14 16.60
CA GLU A 369 12.20 7.63 17.63
C GLU A 369 11.96 6.89 18.94
N GLU A 370 10.70 6.73 19.38
CA GLU A 370 10.33 5.99 20.58
C GLU A 370 10.79 4.53 20.52
N LEU A 371 10.61 3.84 19.40
CA LEU A 371 11.08 2.47 19.18
C LEU A 371 12.61 2.34 19.36
N MET A 372 13.37 3.40 19.14
CA MET A 372 14.84 3.38 19.09
C MET A 372 15.51 4.07 20.28
N ASP A 373 14.78 4.70 21.21
CA ASP A 373 15.34 5.60 22.22
C ASP A 373 15.19 5.11 23.69
N ASP A 374 14.89 3.84 23.90
CA ASP A 374 14.91 3.23 25.24
C ASP A 374 16.32 3.18 25.88
N GLY A 375 17.35 3.36 25.05
CA GLY A 375 18.75 3.43 25.46
C GLY A 375 19.68 3.75 24.30
N ALA A 376 20.98 3.78 24.58
CA ALA A 376 21.99 4.20 23.61
C ALA A 376 22.15 3.24 22.42
N ASN A 377 21.74 1.98 22.58
CA ASN A 377 22.00 0.91 21.61
C ASN A 377 20.78 0.53 20.74
N GLY A 378 19.72 1.37 20.73
CA GLY A 378 18.54 1.12 19.91
C GLY A 378 17.81 -0.16 20.30
N LEU A 379 17.54 -1.07 19.37
CA LEU A 379 16.78 -2.30 19.60
C LEU A 379 17.37 -3.24 20.68
N TRP A 380 18.68 -3.12 20.95
CA TRP A 380 19.33 -3.88 22.04
C TRP A 380 18.83 -3.48 23.42
N ASP A 381 18.38 -2.24 23.58
CA ASP A 381 17.92 -1.68 24.85
C ASP A 381 16.38 -1.57 24.90
N LEU A 382 15.67 -1.98 23.84
CA LEU A 382 14.22 -1.84 23.68
C LEU A 382 13.44 -2.63 24.74
N LYS A 383 12.45 -1.98 25.35
CA LYS A 383 11.60 -2.53 26.39
C LYS A 383 10.27 -3.04 25.84
N ALA A 384 9.71 -4.01 26.56
CA ALA A 384 8.40 -4.56 26.21
C ALA A 384 7.27 -3.52 26.34
N GLU A 385 7.38 -2.61 27.31
CA GLU A 385 6.42 -1.54 27.54
C GLU A 385 6.33 -0.60 26.32
N THR A 386 7.47 -0.19 25.76
CA THR A 386 7.53 0.67 24.57
C THR A 386 6.89 0.01 23.34
N ILE A 387 7.13 -1.31 23.17
CA ILE A 387 6.48 -2.09 22.11
C ILE A 387 4.95 -2.07 22.27
N ASP A 388 4.45 -2.21 23.50
CA ASP A 388 3.00 -2.20 23.77
C ASP A 388 2.40 -0.82 23.52
N GLU A 389 3.03 0.25 24.00
CA GLU A 389 2.57 1.63 23.82
C GLU A 389 2.45 2.00 22.33
N ILE A 390 3.47 1.73 21.53
CA ILE A 390 3.43 1.96 20.08
C ILE A 390 2.36 1.08 19.40
N SER A 391 2.23 -0.19 19.81
CA SER A 391 1.23 -1.10 19.25
C SER A 391 -0.19 -0.65 19.55
N GLU A 392 -0.45 -0.17 20.77
CA GLU A 392 -1.75 0.34 21.19
C GLU A 392 -2.13 1.62 20.43
N ASP A 393 -1.20 2.56 20.25
CA ASP A 393 -1.41 3.79 19.49
C ASP A 393 -1.79 3.51 18.04
N ILE A 394 -1.10 2.57 17.39
CA ILE A 394 -1.40 2.20 16.01
C ILE A 394 -2.76 1.51 15.95
N ALA A 395 -3.01 0.51 16.80
CA ALA A 395 -4.24 -0.26 16.80
C ALA A 395 -5.47 0.62 17.06
N GLU A 396 -5.41 1.53 18.06
CA GLU A 396 -6.50 2.46 18.36
C GLU A 396 -6.84 3.36 17.17
N ARG A 397 -5.82 3.89 16.49
CA ARG A 397 -6.00 4.83 15.37
C ARG A 397 -6.62 4.17 14.15
N PHE A 398 -6.34 2.89 13.92
CA PHE A 398 -6.91 2.11 12.81
C PHE A 398 -8.17 1.33 13.18
N GLY A 399 -8.55 1.28 14.46
CA GLY A 399 -9.81 0.69 14.92
C GLY A 399 -9.78 -0.83 15.07
N PHE A 400 -8.60 -1.42 15.29
CA PHE A 400 -8.44 -2.83 15.66
C PHE A 400 -7.78 -2.94 17.06
N THR A 401 -7.64 -4.14 17.59
CA THR A 401 -6.97 -4.39 18.86
C THR A 401 -5.60 -5.01 18.64
N VAL A 402 -4.65 -4.76 19.53
CA VAL A 402 -3.32 -5.41 19.49
C VAL A 402 -3.44 -6.93 19.41
N ALA A 403 -4.41 -7.52 20.13
CA ALA A 403 -4.63 -8.97 20.10
C ALA A 403 -5.04 -9.49 18.73
N GLN A 404 -5.87 -8.76 17.97
CA GLN A 404 -6.27 -9.13 16.61
C GLN A 404 -5.08 -9.12 15.63
N ALA A 405 -4.14 -8.21 15.79
CA ALA A 405 -2.97 -8.13 14.92
C ALA A 405 -1.80 -9.04 15.36
N ALA A 406 -1.85 -9.60 16.57
CA ALA A 406 -0.75 -10.42 17.11
C ALA A 406 -0.84 -11.92 16.76
N ASP A 407 -1.95 -12.37 16.18
CA ASP A 407 -2.22 -13.80 15.86
C ASP A 407 -1.54 -14.30 14.57
#